data_083d5bb4bf6ea91c23be981d1154a49e
#
_entry.id   083d5bb4bf6ea91c23be981d1154a49e
#
_cell.length_a   1.000
_cell.length_b   1.000
_cell.length_c   1.000
_cell.angle_alpha   90.00
_cell.angle_beta   90.00
_cell.angle_gamma   90.00
#
_symmetry.space_group_name_H-M   'P 1'
#
loop_
_entity.id
_entity.type
_entity.pdbx_description
1 polymer ?
#
loop_
_entity_poly.entity_id
_entity_poly.type
_entity_poly.pdbx_seq_one_letter_code
_entity_poly.pdbx_strand_id
1 'polypeptide(L)'
;MDKGRMIVLATRNQGKIAEFKGLLKGFDIMLKGLQDFGPLPDVIEDGQTFEENAYKKARSIAGYLGLPALADDSGLVVEALGGAPGIYSARFAGEGASDEENNLKLLKKMRDKSERKAFFQTVIVLAVPSGPALVYEGLCEGEITREPAGESGFGYDPVFFYPPLEKTFAQMSGQEKNLVSHRGKAMAEFRNEFDKTMIWLFQRLAEESTKQRKMEICVGKSSSRKEKN
;
A
#
# COMPACT_ATOMS: atom_id res chain seq x y z
N MET A 1 12.98 13.15 -18.45
CA MET A 1 12.87 12.48 -17.14
C MET A 1 12.81 11.00 -17.37
N ASP A 2 13.64 10.26 -16.68
CA ASP A 2 13.66 8.80 -16.79
C ASP A 2 12.40 8.23 -16.10
N LYS A 3 11.37 7.89 -16.92
CA LYS A 3 10.10 7.33 -16.43
C LYS A 3 10.28 6.03 -15.64
N GLY A 4 11.39 5.35 -15.85
CA GLY A 4 11.69 4.09 -15.18
C GLY A 4 12.05 4.23 -13.70
N ARG A 5 12.46 5.44 -13.27
CA ARG A 5 12.77 5.71 -11.86
C ARG A 5 11.64 6.38 -11.10
N MET A 6 10.52 6.68 -11.75
CA MET A 6 9.36 7.26 -11.12
C MET A 6 8.39 6.15 -10.72
N ILE A 7 8.02 6.11 -9.45
CA ILE A 7 7.00 5.21 -8.90
C ILE A 7 5.91 6.05 -8.26
N VAL A 8 4.65 5.78 -8.63
CA VAL A 8 3.48 6.46 -8.09
C VAL A 8 2.98 5.73 -6.84
N LEU A 9 2.87 6.42 -5.73
CA LEU A 9 2.22 5.89 -4.52
C LEU A 9 0.70 5.97 -4.69
N ALA A 10 0.06 4.83 -4.94
CA ALA A 10 -1.38 4.72 -5.20
C ALA A 10 -2.19 4.74 -3.88
N THR A 11 -1.97 5.76 -3.08
CA THR A 11 -2.69 5.99 -1.82
C THR A 11 -2.89 7.49 -1.57
N ARG A 12 -4.00 7.84 -0.89
CA ARG A 12 -4.27 9.20 -0.40
C ARG A 12 -3.99 9.34 1.10
N ASN A 13 -3.69 8.24 1.79
CA ASN A 13 -3.39 8.25 3.22
C ASN A 13 -2.00 8.87 3.47
N GLN A 14 -1.99 10.04 4.13
CA GLN A 14 -0.75 10.80 4.38
C GLN A 14 0.23 10.05 5.29
N GLY A 15 -0.29 9.27 6.25
CA GLY A 15 0.53 8.43 7.12
C GLY A 15 1.30 7.37 6.32
N LYS A 16 0.61 6.65 5.42
CA LYS A 16 1.23 5.68 4.53
C LYS A 16 2.28 6.33 3.61
N ILE A 17 1.96 7.49 3.02
CA ILE A 17 2.89 8.25 2.18
C ILE A 17 4.16 8.60 2.95
N ALA A 18 4.03 9.07 4.19
CA ALA A 18 5.17 9.42 5.03
C ALA A 18 6.04 8.20 5.35
N GLU A 19 5.42 7.06 5.68
CA GLU A 19 6.14 5.80 5.93
C GLU A 19 6.88 5.32 4.68
N PHE A 20 6.25 5.28 3.51
CA PHE A 20 6.92 4.90 2.25
C PHE A 20 8.10 5.81 1.92
N LYS A 21 7.94 7.12 2.06
CA LYS A 21 9.04 8.07 1.86
C LYS A 21 10.20 7.83 2.83
N GLY A 22 9.89 7.52 4.08
CA GLY A 22 10.89 7.16 5.09
C GLY A 22 11.63 5.86 4.77
N LEU A 23 10.88 4.81 4.42
CA LEU A 23 11.40 3.47 4.10
C LEU A 23 12.26 3.45 2.83
N LEU A 24 11.93 4.29 1.84
CA LEU A 24 12.62 4.37 0.55
C LEU A 24 13.62 5.52 0.45
N LYS A 25 13.89 6.20 1.57
CA LYS A 25 14.90 7.26 1.63
C LYS A 25 16.29 6.72 1.29
N GLY A 26 16.96 7.36 0.34
CA GLY A 26 18.32 6.99 -0.11
C GLY A 26 18.36 6.04 -1.31
N PHE A 27 17.22 5.51 -1.74
CA PHE A 27 17.12 4.77 -2.99
C PHE A 27 16.96 5.73 -4.18
N ASP A 28 17.58 5.38 -5.32
CA ASP A 28 17.56 6.21 -6.52
C ASP A 28 16.25 6.02 -7.31
N ILE A 29 15.17 6.48 -6.68
CA ILE A 29 13.81 6.52 -7.24
C ILE A 29 13.13 7.84 -6.90
N MET A 30 12.19 8.24 -7.75
CA MET A 30 11.32 9.40 -7.53
C MET A 30 9.93 8.90 -7.13
N LEU A 31 9.54 9.15 -5.89
CA LEU A 31 8.19 8.85 -5.42
C LEU A 31 7.26 10.03 -5.68
N LYS A 32 6.15 9.77 -6.35
CA LYS A 32 5.06 10.73 -6.60
C LYS A 32 3.78 10.26 -5.93
N GLY A 33 3.04 11.17 -5.32
CA GLY A 33 1.71 10.87 -4.80
C GLY A 33 0.62 11.10 -5.85
N LEU A 34 -0.60 10.63 -5.60
CA LEU A 34 -1.73 10.83 -6.51
C LEU A 34 -2.04 12.32 -6.75
N GLN A 35 -1.80 13.17 -5.75
CA GLN A 35 -2.00 14.62 -5.85
C GLN A 35 -1.09 15.32 -6.86
N ASP A 36 0.01 14.67 -7.27
CA ASP A 36 0.95 15.22 -8.25
C ASP A 36 0.42 15.12 -9.70
N PHE A 37 -0.69 14.42 -9.92
CA PHE A 37 -1.23 14.09 -11.26
C PHE A 37 -2.61 14.69 -11.56
N GLY A 38 -3.15 15.54 -10.68
CA GLY A 38 -4.50 16.09 -10.81
C GLY A 38 -5.60 15.10 -10.42
N PRO A 39 -6.85 15.33 -10.87
CA PRO A 39 -7.97 14.45 -10.54
C PRO A 39 -7.79 13.06 -11.14
N LEU A 40 -7.81 12.04 -10.30
CA LEU A 40 -7.75 10.64 -10.68
C LEU A 40 -9.02 9.93 -10.23
N PRO A 41 -9.51 8.93 -10.99
CA PRO A 41 -10.68 8.15 -10.58
C PRO A 41 -10.41 7.41 -9.26
N ASP A 42 -11.46 7.28 -8.46
CA ASP A 42 -11.40 6.46 -7.26
C ASP A 42 -11.35 4.99 -7.64
N VAL A 43 -10.50 4.24 -6.95
CA VAL A 43 -10.42 2.80 -7.12
C VAL A 43 -11.31 2.14 -6.07
N ILE A 44 -12.27 1.32 -6.52
CA ILE A 44 -13.17 0.59 -5.63
C ILE A 44 -12.39 -0.56 -4.97
N GLU A 45 -12.30 -0.53 -3.64
CA GLU A 45 -11.67 -1.57 -2.82
C GLU A 45 -12.72 -2.59 -2.36
N ASP A 46 -13.22 -3.38 -3.30
CA ASP A 46 -14.24 -4.43 -3.11
C ASP A 46 -13.65 -5.85 -3.10
N GLY A 47 -12.33 -5.97 -2.96
CA GLY A 47 -11.63 -7.24 -2.82
C GLY A 47 -11.92 -7.92 -1.47
N GLN A 48 -11.78 -9.23 -1.45
CA GLN A 48 -11.99 -10.05 -0.25
C GLN A 48 -10.70 -10.27 0.55
N THR A 49 -9.55 -9.87 -0.02
CA THR A 49 -8.24 -9.98 0.61
C THR A 49 -7.47 -8.66 0.49
N PHE A 50 -6.45 -8.48 1.34
CA PHE A 50 -5.52 -7.36 1.23
C PHE A 50 -4.79 -7.36 -0.13
N GLU A 51 -4.43 -8.55 -0.62
CA GLU A 51 -3.76 -8.69 -1.92
C GLU A 51 -4.63 -8.20 -3.07
N GLU A 52 -5.90 -8.63 -3.13
CA GLU A 52 -6.84 -8.21 -4.17
C GLU A 52 -7.01 -6.69 -4.19
N ASN A 53 -7.16 -6.06 -3.02
CA ASN A 53 -7.32 -4.61 -2.92
C ASN A 53 -6.04 -3.87 -3.30
N ALA A 54 -4.87 -4.31 -2.82
CA ALA A 54 -3.59 -3.71 -3.17
C ALA A 54 -3.34 -3.82 -4.69
N TYR A 55 -3.61 -5.00 -5.27
CA TYR A 55 -3.47 -5.25 -6.70
C TYR A 55 -4.40 -4.35 -7.53
N LYS A 56 -5.68 -4.26 -7.18
CA LYS A 56 -6.66 -3.38 -7.84
C LYS A 56 -6.18 -1.93 -7.85
N LYS A 57 -5.73 -1.41 -6.70
CA LYS A 57 -5.20 -0.05 -6.57
C LYS A 57 -3.98 0.17 -7.46
N ALA A 58 -2.97 -0.68 -7.34
CA ALA A 58 -1.73 -0.53 -8.09
C ALA A 58 -1.98 -0.60 -9.61
N ARG A 59 -2.73 -1.62 -10.06
CA ARG A 59 -3.05 -1.82 -11.48
C ARG A 59 -3.87 -0.69 -12.09
N SER A 60 -4.90 -0.23 -11.39
CA SER A 60 -5.75 0.86 -11.88
C SER A 60 -4.94 2.14 -12.09
N ILE A 61 -4.14 2.53 -11.09
CA ILE A 61 -3.32 3.74 -11.17
C ILE A 61 -2.20 3.59 -12.19
N ALA A 62 -1.53 2.44 -12.25
CA ALA A 62 -0.50 2.18 -13.24
C ALA A 62 -1.04 2.26 -14.66
N GLY A 63 -2.18 1.63 -14.93
CA GLY A 63 -2.84 1.65 -16.23
C GLY A 63 -3.32 3.03 -16.63
N TYR A 64 -3.88 3.80 -15.69
CA TYR A 64 -4.38 5.15 -15.96
C TYR A 64 -3.26 6.14 -16.28
N LEU A 65 -2.17 6.11 -15.52
CA LEU A 65 -1.05 7.06 -15.66
C LEU A 65 0.01 6.62 -16.68
N GLY A 66 0.02 5.35 -17.08
CA GLY A 66 1.09 4.79 -17.90
C GLY A 66 2.44 4.80 -17.16
N LEU A 67 2.44 4.68 -15.83
CA LEU A 67 3.60 4.72 -14.94
C LEU A 67 3.55 3.56 -13.94
N PRO A 68 4.69 3.09 -13.43
CA PRO A 68 4.70 2.13 -12.32
C PRO A 68 3.99 2.69 -11.09
N ALA A 69 3.17 1.88 -10.44
CA ALA A 69 2.46 2.27 -9.23
C ALA A 69 2.66 1.26 -8.11
N LEU A 70 2.91 1.78 -6.92
CA LEU A 70 3.03 1.05 -5.66
C LEU A 70 1.79 1.33 -4.82
N ALA A 71 1.04 0.29 -4.47
CA ALA A 71 -0.09 0.37 -3.57
C ALA A 71 0.11 -0.57 -2.39
N ASP A 72 -0.48 -0.23 -1.25
CA ASP A 72 -0.63 -1.17 -0.15
C ASP A 72 -2.11 -1.32 0.23
N ASP A 73 -2.45 -2.50 0.71
CA ASP A 73 -3.62 -2.70 1.53
C ASP A 73 -3.21 -3.31 2.85
N SER A 74 -3.75 -2.77 3.94
CA SER A 74 -3.28 -3.09 5.28
C SER A 74 -4.42 -3.01 6.26
N GLY A 75 -4.38 -3.87 7.26
CA GLY A 75 -5.36 -3.85 8.32
C GLY A 75 -4.88 -4.50 9.59
N LEU A 76 -5.63 -4.23 10.64
CA LEU A 76 -5.50 -4.85 11.95
C LEU A 76 -6.38 -6.10 12.01
N VAL A 77 -5.79 -7.20 12.41
CA VAL A 77 -6.49 -8.48 12.59
C VAL A 77 -6.46 -8.84 14.06
N VAL A 78 -7.63 -9.01 14.68
CA VAL A 78 -7.76 -9.30 16.12
C VAL A 78 -8.37 -10.67 16.30
N GLU A 79 -7.63 -11.59 16.92
CA GLU A 79 -8.04 -13.00 17.05
C GLU A 79 -9.35 -13.15 17.83
N ALA A 80 -9.47 -12.46 18.95
CA ALA A 80 -10.69 -12.50 19.80
C ALA A 80 -11.95 -11.94 19.13
N LEU A 81 -11.80 -11.28 17.95
CA LEU A 81 -12.89 -10.75 17.14
C LEU A 81 -13.07 -11.53 15.82
N GLY A 82 -12.52 -12.74 15.72
CA GLY A 82 -12.61 -13.56 14.52
C GLY A 82 -11.93 -12.92 13.30
N GLY A 83 -10.86 -12.18 13.52
CA GLY A 83 -10.10 -11.50 12.48
C GLY A 83 -10.55 -10.06 12.16
N ALA A 84 -11.68 -9.62 12.73
CA ALA A 84 -12.10 -8.22 12.55
C ALA A 84 -11.11 -7.26 13.25
N PRO A 85 -10.92 -6.04 12.72
CA PRO A 85 -11.54 -5.43 11.53
C PRO A 85 -11.05 -5.95 10.17
N GLY A 86 -9.84 -6.51 10.04
CA GLY A 86 -9.32 -7.07 8.80
C GLY A 86 -9.31 -6.06 7.65
N ILE A 87 -9.81 -6.44 6.49
CA ILE A 87 -9.91 -5.57 5.29
C ILE A 87 -10.84 -4.37 5.48
N TYR A 88 -11.64 -4.35 6.53
CA TYR A 88 -12.53 -3.23 6.88
C TYR A 88 -11.88 -2.26 7.87
N SER A 89 -10.57 -2.35 8.11
CA SER A 89 -9.87 -1.55 9.13
C SER A 89 -10.11 -0.05 9.00
N ALA A 90 -10.07 0.51 7.81
CA ALA A 90 -10.26 1.94 7.59
C ALA A 90 -11.71 2.43 7.84
N ARG A 91 -12.68 1.52 7.77
CA ARG A 91 -14.13 1.81 7.92
C ARG A 91 -14.81 0.95 8.98
N PHE A 92 -14.07 0.52 9.99
CA PHE A 92 -14.59 -0.39 11.01
C PHE A 92 -15.74 0.22 11.81
N ALA A 93 -15.69 1.52 12.09
CA ALA A 93 -16.80 2.23 12.75
C ALA A 93 -17.91 2.68 11.78
N GLY A 94 -17.65 2.63 10.47
CA GLY A 94 -18.57 3.03 9.41
C GLY A 94 -17.81 3.70 8.26
N GLU A 95 -18.48 3.95 7.15
CA GLU A 95 -17.89 4.70 6.03
C GLU A 95 -17.56 6.13 6.48
N GLY A 96 -16.33 6.57 6.17
CA GLY A 96 -15.83 7.90 6.54
C GLY A 96 -15.47 8.06 8.02
N ALA A 97 -15.46 6.98 8.80
CA ALA A 97 -15.08 7.03 10.21
C ALA A 97 -13.63 7.50 10.40
N SER A 98 -13.41 8.30 11.43
CA SER A 98 -12.08 8.71 11.86
C SER A 98 -11.29 7.56 12.51
N ASP A 99 -9.98 7.72 12.61
CA ASP A 99 -9.12 6.78 13.33
C ASP A 99 -9.55 6.64 14.81
N GLU A 100 -9.94 7.74 15.43
CA GLU A 100 -10.43 7.74 16.80
C GLU A 100 -11.72 6.95 16.99
N GLU A 101 -12.70 7.12 16.09
CA GLU A 101 -13.95 6.35 16.10
C GLU A 101 -13.70 4.85 15.90
N ASN A 102 -12.78 4.49 15.01
CA ASN A 102 -12.37 3.12 14.79
C ASN A 102 -11.71 2.51 16.05
N ASN A 103 -10.83 3.26 16.70
CA ASN A 103 -10.19 2.86 17.96
C ASN A 103 -11.19 2.68 19.10
N LEU A 104 -12.10 3.63 19.28
CA LEU A 104 -13.16 3.54 20.30
C LEU A 104 -14.05 2.31 20.10
N LYS A 105 -14.46 2.05 18.85
CA LYS A 105 -15.25 0.85 18.53
C LYS A 105 -14.48 -0.43 18.82
N LEU A 106 -13.20 -0.49 18.46
CA LEU A 106 -12.34 -1.62 18.74
C LEU A 106 -12.24 -1.86 20.25
N LEU A 107 -11.86 -0.86 21.02
CA LEU A 107 -11.75 -0.97 22.48
C LEU A 107 -13.05 -1.37 23.15
N LYS A 108 -14.19 -0.83 22.67
CA LYS A 108 -15.53 -1.24 23.14
C LYS A 108 -15.79 -2.73 22.91
N LYS A 109 -15.45 -3.26 21.73
CA LYS A 109 -15.61 -4.70 21.41
C LYS A 109 -14.64 -5.59 22.20
N MET A 110 -13.50 -5.04 22.58
CA MET A 110 -12.47 -5.73 23.34
C MET A 110 -12.60 -5.62 24.87
N ARG A 111 -13.61 -4.91 25.39
CA ARG A 111 -13.75 -4.61 26.83
C ARG A 111 -13.70 -5.87 27.70
N ASP A 112 -14.48 -6.89 27.34
CA ASP A 112 -14.65 -8.10 28.15
C ASP A 112 -13.81 -9.28 27.61
N LYS A 113 -12.87 -9.01 26.70
CA LYS A 113 -11.97 -10.01 26.14
C LYS A 113 -10.69 -10.09 26.96
N SER A 114 -10.32 -11.28 27.43
CA SER A 114 -9.04 -11.57 28.06
C SER A 114 -7.93 -11.76 27.01
N GLU A 115 -8.24 -12.47 25.93
CA GLU A 115 -7.34 -12.63 24.80
C GLU A 115 -7.26 -11.33 24.00
N ARG A 116 -6.05 -10.80 23.88
CA ARG A 116 -5.85 -9.49 23.23
C ARG A 116 -4.89 -9.55 22.04
N LYS A 117 -4.49 -10.75 21.64
CA LYS A 117 -3.59 -10.93 20.51
C LYS A 117 -4.17 -10.34 19.24
N ALA A 118 -3.31 -9.65 18.52
CA ALA A 118 -3.62 -9.03 17.26
C ALA A 118 -2.37 -8.96 16.41
N PHE A 119 -2.55 -8.77 15.12
CA PHE A 119 -1.45 -8.45 14.24
C PHE A 119 -1.87 -7.43 13.19
N PHE A 120 -0.94 -6.60 12.79
CA PHE A 120 -1.06 -5.86 11.56
C PHE A 120 -0.54 -6.69 10.39
N GLN A 121 -1.29 -6.68 9.31
CA GLN A 121 -0.89 -7.27 8.03
C GLN A 121 -0.92 -6.21 6.93
N THR A 122 0.01 -6.30 6.00
CA THR A 122 0.02 -5.52 4.77
C THR A 122 0.40 -6.39 3.59
N VAL A 123 -0.20 -6.07 2.45
CA VAL A 123 0.25 -6.52 1.14
C VAL A 123 0.58 -5.28 0.33
N ILE A 124 1.78 -5.24 -0.22
CA ILE A 124 2.28 -4.16 -1.07
C ILE A 124 2.45 -4.71 -2.48
N VAL A 125 1.89 -4.01 -3.45
CA VAL A 125 1.95 -4.40 -4.86
C VAL A 125 2.63 -3.31 -5.67
N LEU A 126 3.71 -3.66 -6.39
CA LEU A 126 4.32 -2.82 -7.41
C LEU A 126 3.85 -3.31 -8.78
N ALA A 127 2.98 -2.56 -9.43
CA ALA A 127 2.42 -2.88 -10.73
C ALA A 127 3.01 -2.01 -11.83
N VAL A 128 3.15 -2.59 -13.04
CA VAL A 128 3.40 -1.86 -14.29
C VAL A 128 2.08 -1.72 -15.09
N PRO A 129 1.98 -0.77 -16.04
CA PRO A 129 0.72 -0.44 -16.71
C PRO A 129 -0.02 -1.61 -17.36
N SER A 130 0.67 -2.55 -17.96
CA SER A 130 0.04 -3.65 -18.74
C SER A 130 0.51 -5.04 -18.37
N GLY A 131 1.30 -5.16 -17.33
CA GLY A 131 2.01 -6.40 -17.06
C GLY A 131 1.76 -7.02 -15.71
N PRO A 132 2.60 -7.98 -15.34
CA PRO A 132 2.65 -8.57 -14.02
C PRO A 132 2.99 -7.55 -12.93
N ALA A 133 2.81 -7.95 -11.68
CA ALA A 133 3.18 -7.14 -10.52
C ALA A 133 4.10 -7.94 -9.61
N LEU A 134 4.88 -7.22 -8.80
CA LEU A 134 5.61 -7.78 -7.65
C LEU A 134 4.76 -7.56 -6.40
N VAL A 135 4.76 -8.54 -5.51
CA VAL A 135 3.98 -8.55 -4.28
C VAL A 135 4.95 -8.75 -3.11
N TYR A 136 4.77 -7.94 -2.07
CA TYR A 136 5.55 -7.99 -0.83
C TYR A 136 4.58 -8.04 0.35
N GLU A 137 4.80 -8.93 1.28
CA GLU A 137 3.94 -9.10 2.44
C GLU A 137 4.68 -8.81 3.74
N GLY A 138 3.94 -8.34 4.73
CA GLY A 138 4.50 -8.12 6.05
C GLY A 138 3.46 -8.23 7.14
N LEU A 139 3.90 -8.83 8.25
CA LEU A 139 3.09 -9.07 9.43
C LEU A 139 3.83 -8.57 10.67
N CYS A 140 3.11 -7.90 11.56
CA CYS A 140 3.63 -7.52 12.87
C CYS A 140 2.65 -7.95 13.96
N GLU A 141 3.06 -8.92 14.75
CA GLU A 141 2.31 -9.41 15.90
C GLU A 141 2.41 -8.43 17.08
N GLY A 142 1.34 -8.36 17.85
CA GLY A 142 1.22 -7.50 19.02
C GLY A 142 -0.08 -7.76 19.78
N GLU A 143 -0.46 -6.79 20.59
CA GLU A 143 -1.65 -6.90 21.45
C GLU A 143 -2.46 -5.60 21.42
N ILE A 144 -3.77 -5.72 21.64
CA ILE A 144 -4.64 -4.55 21.79
C ILE A 144 -4.59 -4.08 23.25
N THR A 145 -4.27 -2.81 23.47
CA THR A 145 -4.27 -2.18 24.79
C THR A 145 -5.68 -2.03 25.35
N ARG A 146 -5.83 -1.72 26.65
CA ARG A 146 -7.11 -1.39 27.26
C ARG A 146 -7.55 0.04 27.03
N GLU A 147 -6.59 0.93 26.83
CA GLU A 147 -6.77 2.36 26.55
C GLU A 147 -5.71 2.83 25.55
N PRO A 148 -5.96 3.90 24.81
CA PRO A 148 -4.98 4.45 23.88
C PRO A 148 -3.75 5.00 24.62
N ALA A 149 -2.56 4.86 24.00
CA ALA A 149 -1.31 5.44 24.51
C ALA A 149 -0.46 5.95 23.34
N GLY A 150 0.16 7.13 23.52
CA GLY A 150 0.95 7.82 22.49
C GLY A 150 0.11 8.71 21.59
N GLU A 151 0.78 9.62 20.88
CA GLU A 151 0.14 10.66 20.07
C GLU A 151 0.63 10.64 18.60
N SER A 152 1.61 9.79 18.30
CA SER A 152 2.18 9.68 16.95
C SER A 152 1.44 8.66 16.09
N GLY A 153 1.74 8.66 14.78
CA GLY A 153 1.22 7.66 13.87
C GLY A 153 -0.19 7.94 13.36
N PHE A 154 -0.93 6.87 13.02
CA PHE A 154 -2.28 6.92 12.46
C PHE A 154 -3.00 5.58 12.64
N GLY A 155 -4.29 5.55 12.32
CA GLY A 155 -5.08 4.31 12.42
C GLY A 155 -5.14 3.77 13.85
N TYR A 156 -4.82 2.51 13.99
CA TYR A 156 -4.84 1.80 15.28
C TYR A 156 -3.53 1.89 16.07
N ASP A 157 -2.58 2.72 15.67
CA ASP A 157 -1.29 2.87 16.34
C ASP A 157 -1.38 3.13 17.85
N PRO A 158 -2.33 3.95 18.36
CA PRO A 158 -2.46 4.21 19.79
C PRO A 158 -2.92 3.01 20.62
N VAL A 159 -3.55 2.03 20.01
CA VAL A 159 -4.13 0.87 20.69
C VAL A 159 -3.42 -0.45 20.35
N PHE A 160 -2.41 -0.41 19.49
CA PHE A 160 -1.60 -1.57 19.14
C PHE A 160 -0.27 -1.57 19.88
N PHE A 161 -0.15 -2.45 20.87
CA PHE A 161 1.04 -2.62 21.69
C PHE A 161 1.99 -3.66 21.06
N TYR A 162 3.26 -3.31 20.99
CA TYR A 162 4.32 -4.17 20.49
C TYR A 162 5.19 -4.64 21.67
N PRO A 163 5.02 -5.89 22.17
CA PRO A 163 5.66 -6.36 23.38
C PRO A 163 7.19 -6.26 23.39
N PRO A 164 7.92 -6.53 22.28
CA PRO A 164 9.38 -6.49 22.32
C PRO A 164 9.99 -5.12 22.64
N LEU A 165 9.25 -4.03 22.44
CA LEU A 165 9.69 -2.66 22.78
C LEU A 165 8.88 -2.05 23.93
N GLU A 166 7.92 -2.78 24.48
CA GLU A 166 7.02 -2.32 25.54
C GLU A 166 6.35 -0.96 25.23
N LYS A 167 6.01 -0.74 23.95
CA LYS A 167 5.41 0.50 23.42
C LYS A 167 4.23 0.19 22.52
N THR A 168 3.26 1.12 22.47
CA THR A 168 2.33 1.16 21.35
C THR A 168 3.05 1.73 20.12
N PHE A 169 2.50 1.49 18.93
CA PHE A 169 3.04 2.09 17.72
C PHE A 169 3.01 3.62 17.78
N ALA A 170 2.03 4.22 18.45
CA ALA A 170 1.93 5.65 18.61
C ALA A 170 2.95 6.24 19.63
N GLN A 171 3.60 5.41 20.44
CA GLN A 171 4.70 5.80 21.33
C GLN A 171 6.08 5.67 20.68
N MET A 172 6.13 5.11 19.47
CA MET A 172 7.38 4.92 18.72
C MET A 172 7.68 6.16 17.87
N SER A 173 8.95 6.42 17.66
CA SER A 173 9.40 7.27 16.55
C SER A 173 9.09 6.60 15.23
N GLY A 174 8.98 7.38 14.15
CA GLY A 174 8.79 6.81 12.80
C GLY A 174 9.91 5.85 12.39
N GLN A 175 11.14 6.07 12.88
CA GLN A 175 12.26 5.16 12.62
C GLN A 175 12.11 3.83 13.36
N GLU A 176 11.75 3.85 14.66
CA GLU A 176 11.49 2.63 15.42
C GLU A 176 10.36 1.83 14.80
N LYS A 177 9.23 2.49 14.45
CA LYS A 177 8.08 1.84 13.82
C LYS A 177 8.45 1.22 12.46
N ASN A 178 9.23 1.92 11.64
CA ASN A 178 9.67 1.42 10.34
C ASN A 178 10.54 0.15 10.41
N LEU A 179 11.23 -0.08 11.52
CA LEU A 179 12.04 -1.29 11.72
C LEU A 179 11.19 -2.52 12.06
N VAL A 180 10.07 -2.34 12.75
CA VAL A 180 9.31 -3.46 13.35
C VAL A 180 7.93 -3.66 12.72
N SER A 181 7.37 -2.64 12.08
CA SER A 181 6.00 -2.67 11.57
C SER A 181 5.82 -3.65 10.40
N HIS A 182 4.57 -4.04 10.17
CA HIS A 182 4.15 -4.82 9.01
C HIS A 182 4.66 -4.21 7.68
N ARG A 183 4.46 -2.88 7.47
CA ARG A 183 4.94 -2.19 6.27
C ARG A 183 6.46 -2.13 6.20
N GLY A 184 7.13 -1.90 7.31
CA GLY A 184 8.59 -1.95 7.38
C GLY A 184 9.15 -3.31 6.96
N LYS A 185 8.53 -4.41 7.44
CA LYS A 185 8.91 -5.78 7.08
C LYS A 185 8.65 -6.09 5.60
N ALA A 186 7.48 -5.75 5.07
CA ALA A 186 7.17 -5.94 3.64
C ALA A 186 8.16 -5.16 2.75
N MET A 187 8.50 -3.93 3.13
CA MET A 187 9.46 -3.11 2.38
C MET A 187 10.92 -3.54 2.59
N ALA A 188 11.23 -4.33 3.60
CA ALA A 188 12.59 -4.86 3.78
C ALA A 188 12.99 -5.78 2.62
N GLU A 189 12.10 -6.63 2.13
CA GLU A 189 12.34 -7.46 0.95
C GLU A 189 12.56 -6.60 -0.31
N PHE A 190 11.68 -5.63 -0.57
CA PHE A 190 11.85 -4.67 -1.66
C PHE A 190 13.23 -3.99 -1.61
N ARG A 191 13.66 -3.53 -0.43
CA ARG A 191 14.93 -2.84 -0.23
C ARG A 191 16.13 -3.75 -0.45
N ASN A 192 16.07 -4.98 0.05
CA ASN A 192 17.13 -5.97 -0.11
C ASN A 192 17.30 -6.42 -1.56
N GLU A 193 16.23 -6.40 -2.33
CA GLU A 193 16.22 -6.79 -3.75
C GLU A 193 16.07 -5.59 -4.69
N PHE A 194 16.37 -4.38 -4.22
CA PHE A 194 16.11 -3.15 -4.95
C PHE A 194 16.65 -3.17 -6.38
N ASP A 195 17.91 -3.56 -6.56
CA ASP A 195 18.53 -3.60 -7.89
C ASP A 195 17.82 -4.59 -8.82
N LYS A 196 17.45 -5.76 -8.33
CA LYS A 196 16.70 -6.76 -9.10
C LYS A 196 15.30 -6.24 -9.46
N THR A 197 14.64 -5.59 -8.50
CA THR A 197 13.33 -4.97 -8.70
C THR A 197 13.40 -3.89 -9.78
N MET A 198 14.43 -3.05 -9.76
CA MET A 198 14.62 -2.00 -10.77
C MET A 198 14.94 -2.58 -12.14
N ILE A 199 15.78 -3.60 -12.24
CA ILE A 199 16.05 -4.33 -13.50
C ILE A 199 14.74 -4.90 -14.07
N TRP A 200 13.96 -5.59 -13.24
CA TRP A 200 12.65 -6.12 -13.64
C TRP A 200 11.73 -5.01 -14.14
N LEU A 201 11.64 -3.89 -13.41
CA LEU A 201 10.80 -2.76 -13.75
C LEU A 201 11.18 -2.15 -15.11
N PHE A 202 12.48 -1.90 -15.35
CA PHE A 202 12.96 -1.38 -16.62
C PHE A 202 12.66 -2.33 -17.80
N GLN A 203 12.86 -3.63 -17.61
CA GLN A 203 12.53 -4.62 -18.63
C GLN A 203 11.05 -4.59 -19.01
N ARG A 204 10.14 -4.56 -18.02
CA ARG A 204 8.70 -4.50 -18.27
C ARG A 204 8.28 -3.23 -19.01
N LEU A 205 8.79 -2.08 -18.59
CA LEU A 205 8.50 -0.81 -19.25
C LEU A 205 9.03 -0.75 -20.71
N ALA A 206 10.17 -1.35 -20.97
CA ALA A 206 10.71 -1.46 -22.33
C ALA A 206 9.84 -2.35 -23.23
N GLU A 207 9.35 -3.50 -22.71
CA GLU A 207 8.42 -4.37 -23.40
C GLU A 207 7.12 -3.66 -23.75
N GLU A 208 6.56 -2.88 -22.83
CA GLU A 208 5.35 -2.09 -23.04
C GLU A 208 5.52 -1.03 -24.12
N SER A 209 6.60 -0.28 -24.07
CA SER A 209 6.94 0.73 -25.10
C SER A 209 7.05 0.11 -26.48
N THR A 210 7.59 -1.10 -26.55
CA THR A 210 7.72 -1.85 -27.83
C THR A 210 6.36 -2.32 -28.35
N LYS A 211 5.47 -2.78 -27.47
CA LYS A 211 4.11 -3.19 -27.84
C LYS A 211 3.26 -2.01 -28.33
N GLN A 212 3.35 -0.87 -27.65
CA GLN A 212 2.64 0.36 -28.04
C GLN A 212 3.07 0.82 -29.43
N ARG A 213 4.38 0.91 -29.71
CA ARG A 213 4.91 1.29 -31.03
C ARG A 213 4.43 0.35 -32.14
N LYS A 214 4.39 -0.97 -31.88
CA LYS A 214 3.88 -1.94 -32.85
C LYS A 214 2.40 -1.74 -33.14
N MET A 215 1.58 -1.45 -32.13
CA MET A 215 0.15 -1.16 -32.30
C MET A 215 -0.07 0.12 -33.12
N GLU A 216 0.65 1.20 -32.85
CA GLU A 216 0.55 2.46 -33.61
C GLU A 216 0.91 2.27 -35.08
N ILE A 217 1.96 1.50 -35.39
CA ILE A 217 2.35 1.17 -36.77
C ILE A 217 1.25 0.35 -37.48
N CYS A 218 0.62 -0.58 -36.79
CA CYS A 218 -0.47 -1.38 -37.34
C CYS A 218 -1.73 -0.55 -37.63
N VAL A 219 -2.10 0.34 -36.73
CA VAL A 219 -3.26 1.23 -36.90
C VAL A 219 -3.00 2.25 -38.02
N GLY A 220 -1.81 2.87 -38.07
CA GLY A 220 -1.44 3.80 -39.13
C GLY A 220 -1.44 3.18 -40.54
N LYS A 221 -1.09 1.89 -40.67
CA LYS A 221 -1.16 1.16 -41.95
C LYS A 221 -2.59 0.79 -42.38
N SER A 222 -3.52 0.65 -41.44
CA SER A 222 -4.92 0.35 -41.76
C SER A 222 -5.71 1.60 -42.23
N SER A 223 -5.37 2.78 -41.71
CA SER A 223 -5.98 4.05 -42.14
C SER A 223 -5.51 4.47 -43.54
N SER A 224 -4.22 4.28 -43.86
CA SER A 224 -3.69 4.61 -45.21
C SER A 224 -4.16 3.69 -46.34
N ARG A 225 -4.75 2.52 -46.02
CA ARG A 225 -5.42 1.64 -47.03
C ARG A 225 -6.86 2.03 -47.32
N LYS A 226 -7.56 2.76 -46.45
CA LYS A 226 -8.93 3.20 -46.66
C LYS A 226 -9.05 4.49 -47.48
N GLU A 227 -7.99 5.23 -47.65
CA GLU A 227 -7.96 6.46 -48.48
C GLU A 227 -7.58 6.21 -49.96
N LYS A 228 -7.31 4.96 -50.33
CA LYS A 228 -6.91 4.59 -51.70
C LYS A 228 -7.92 3.72 -52.46
N ASN A 229 -9.17 3.61 -52.00
CA ASN A 229 -10.25 2.95 -52.72
C ASN A 229 -11.43 3.88 -52.99
#